data_8c3cac0d50d9fa702ef0aeefd8355026
#
_entry.id   8c3cac0d50d9fa702ef0aeefd8355026
#
_cell.length_a   1.000
_cell.length_b   1.000
_cell.length_c   1.000
_cell.angle_alpha   90.00
_cell.angle_beta   90.00
_cell.angle_gamma   90.00
#
_symmetry.space_group_name_H-M   'P 1'
#
loop_
_entity.id
_entity.type
_entity.pdbx_description
1 polymer ?
#
loop_
_entity_poly.entity_id
_entity_poly.type
_entity_poly.pdbx_seq_one_letter_code
_entity_poly.pdbx_strand_id
1 'polypeptide(L)'
;MKNILCFGDSNTYGYIPGGYGRYEYGVRWTSILAEKLRNDDCRILEEGLCGRTTVFEDKSRYNRCGTSMLPAIIETHNPIDVVVVMLGTNDCKAEFSPSVEKIGNGIRKIISQVKENERNAKILLISPILLGESVWMDGFDPEFSKESVEISKGLKIKYKEIADSENIHFLAASDYANPSPVDMEHMDEEGHRIFAEEVFKKLKQII
;
A
#
# COMPACT_ATOMS: atom_id res chain seq x y z
N MET A 1 14.80 -14.32 -13.67
CA MET A 1 13.46 -14.04 -13.09
C MET A 1 13.58 -12.86 -12.16
N LYS A 2 12.80 -11.80 -12.36
CA LYS A 2 12.80 -10.60 -11.52
C LYS A 2 11.85 -10.76 -10.35
N ASN A 3 12.28 -10.43 -9.16
CA ASN A 3 11.45 -10.46 -7.95
C ASN A 3 10.86 -9.07 -7.67
N ILE A 4 9.55 -8.99 -7.58
CA ILE A 4 8.78 -7.76 -7.32
C ILE A 4 8.07 -7.91 -5.98
N LEU A 5 8.54 -7.20 -4.96
CA LEU A 5 7.95 -7.19 -3.63
C LEU A 5 6.81 -6.18 -3.57
N CYS A 6 5.59 -6.63 -3.27
CA CYS A 6 4.42 -5.78 -3.05
C CYS A 6 4.19 -5.63 -1.54
N PHE A 7 4.76 -4.57 -0.95
CA PHE A 7 4.69 -4.28 0.48
C PHE A 7 3.57 -3.28 0.78
N GLY A 8 2.57 -3.70 1.54
CA GLY A 8 1.40 -2.87 1.82
C GLY A 8 0.52 -3.39 2.97
N ASP A 9 -0.66 -2.83 3.06
CA ASP A 9 -1.67 -3.07 4.09
C ASP A 9 -2.77 -4.05 3.63
N SER A 10 -3.99 -3.88 4.15
CA SER A 10 -5.17 -4.70 3.82
C SER A 10 -5.56 -4.62 2.35
N ASN A 11 -5.41 -3.48 1.68
CA ASN A 11 -5.65 -3.34 0.25
C ASN A 11 -4.63 -4.12 -0.59
N THR A 12 -3.41 -4.30 -0.12
CA THR A 12 -2.42 -5.19 -0.74
C THR A 12 -2.65 -6.66 -0.37
N TYR A 13 -3.09 -6.92 0.85
CA TYR A 13 -3.51 -8.25 1.28
C TYR A 13 -4.70 -8.76 0.46
N GLY A 14 -5.59 -7.87 0.01
CA GLY A 14 -6.84 -8.19 -0.69
C GLY A 14 -7.94 -8.53 0.31
N TYR A 15 -8.13 -7.68 1.34
CA TYR A 15 -9.21 -7.82 2.32
C TYR A 15 -10.56 -7.59 1.64
N ILE A 16 -11.57 -8.42 1.95
CA ILE A 16 -12.92 -8.31 1.40
C ILE A 16 -13.69 -7.23 2.17
N PRO A 17 -14.20 -6.18 1.52
CA PRO A 17 -14.93 -5.11 2.18
C PRO A 17 -16.07 -5.61 3.07
N GLY A 18 -16.12 -5.16 4.33
CA GLY A 18 -17.15 -5.55 5.30
C GLY A 18 -17.16 -7.02 5.70
N GLY A 19 -16.17 -7.80 5.23
CA GLY A 19 -16.09 -9.24 5.44
C GLY A 19 -14.92 -9.65 6.32
N TYR A 20 -14.86 -10.94 6.61
CA TYR A 20 -13.73 -11.56 7.28
C TYR A 20 -13.03 -12.45 6.26
N GLY A 21 -11.87 -12.04 5.79
CA GLY A 21 -11.10 -12.88 4.91
C GLY A 21 -10.36 -12.12 3.81
N ARG A 22 -9.84 -12.90 2.91
CA ARG A 22 -9.01 -12.46 1.78
C ARG A 22 -9.66 -12.88 0.48
N TYR A 23 -9.67 -12.00 -0.51
CA TYR A 23 -10.03 -12.39 -1.88
C TYR A 23 -9.17 -13.57 -2.36
N GLU A 24 -9.77 -14.45 -3.14
CA GLU A 24 -9.08 -15.57 -3.74
C GLU A 24 -7.96 -15.12 -4.68
N TYR A 25 -7.06 -16.06 -4.99
CA TYR A 25 -6.06 -15.85 -6.02
C TYR A 25 -6.73 -15.60 -7.37
N GLY A 26 -6.26 -14.59 -8.11
CA GLY A 26 -6.87 -14.16 -9.38
C GLY A 26 -7.85 -12.98 -9.21
N VAL A 27 -8.23 -12.60 -7.97
CA VAL A 27 -9.12 -11.46 -7.70
C VAL A 27 -8.37 -10.25 -7.15
N ARG A 28 -7.50 -10.43 -6.14
CA ARG A 28 -6.71 -9.33 -5.58
C ARG A 28 -5.65 -8.82 -6.55
N TRP A 29 -5.40 -7.52 -6.55
CA TRP A 29 -4.54 -6.85 -7.53
C TRP A 29 -3.14 -7.48 -7.67
N THR A 30 -2.55 -7.95 -6.58
CA THR A 30 -1.23 -8.59 -6.57
C THR A 30 -1.23 -9.90 -7.33
N SER A 31 -2.28 -10.71 -7.19
CA SER A 31 -2.41 -11.97 -7.90
C SER A 31 -2.76 -11.79 -9.37
N ILE A 32 -3.62 -10.81 -9.71
CA ILE A 32 -3.88 -10.42 -11.11
C ILE A 32 -2.57 -9.96 -11.77
N LEU A 33 -1.78 -9.16 -11.05
CA LEU A 33 -0.47 -8.71 -11.53
C LEU A 33 0.48 -9.88 -11.78
N ALA A 34 0.50 -10.89 -10.89
CA ALA A 34 1.30 -12.10 -11.04
C ALA A 34 0.93 -12.87 -12.33
N GLU A 35 -0.37 -12.99 -12.63
CA GLU A 35 -0.84 -13.61 -13.85
C GLU A 35 -0.44 -12.83 -15.11
N LYS A 36 -0.58 -11.49 -15.08
CA LYS A 36 -0.21 -10.60 -16.19
C LYS A 36 1.29 -10.62 -16.50
N LEU A 37 2.12 -10.72 -15.47
CA LEU A 37 3.58 -10.73 -15.59
C LEU A 37 4.17 -12.15 -15.76
N ARG A 38 3.35 -13.17 -15.84
CA ARG A 38 3.76 -14.58 -15.90
C ARG A 38 4.77 -14.86 -17.03
N ASN A 39 4.57 -14.21 -18.18
CA ASN A 39 5.41 -14.40 -19.36
C ASN A 39 6.60 -13.41 -19.42
N ASP A 40 6.71 -12.51 -18.46
CA ASP A 40 7.78 -11.48 -18.38
C ASP A 40 8.95 -11.91 -17.48
N ASP A 41 9.02 -13.20 -17.12
CA ASP A 41 10.02 -13.75 -16.18
C ASP A 41 10.06 -12.99 -14.86
N CYS A 42 8.87 -12.65 -14.33
CA CYS A 42 8.69 -11.93 -13.06
C CYS A 42 7.97 -12.79 -12.02
N ARG A 43 8.34 -12.61 -10.77
CA ARG A 43 7.70 -13.20 -9.59
C ARG A 43 7.17 -12.09 -8.67
N ILE A 44 5.88 -12.14 -8.34
CA ILE A 44 5.28 -11.25 -7.35
C ILE A 44 5.39 -11.90 -5.97
N LEU A 45 5.92 -11.13 -5.02
CA LEU A 45 5.99 -11.47 -3.60
C LEU A 45 4.94 -10.64 -2.88
N GLU A 46 3.89 -11.30 -2.40
CA GLU A 46 2.74 -10.64 -1.78
C GLU A 46 2.99 -10.44 -0.28
N GLU A 47 3.33 -9.21 0.12
CA GLU A 47 3.58 -8.81 1.51
C GLU A 47 2.53 -7.79 2.00
N GLY A 48 1.25 -8.08 1.76
CA GLY A 48 0.11 -7.35 2.32
C GLY A 48 -0.21 -7.84 3.74
N LEU A 49 -0.37 -6.92 4.70
CA LEU A 49 -0.76 -7.23 6.07
C LEU A 49 -1.82 -6.24 6.57
N CYS A 50 -3.02 -6.75 6.89
CA CYS A 50 -4.12 -5.91 7.41
C CYS A 50 -3.69 -5.09 8.63
N GLY A 51 -3.96 -3.78 8.62
CA GLY A 51 -3.58 -2.89 9.71
C GLY A 51 -2.14 -2.39 9.66
N ARG A 52 -1.34 -2.75 8.64
CA ARG A 52 0.04 -2.28 8.55
C ARG A 52 0.09 -0.76 8.38
N THR A 53 0.87 -0.11 9.24
CA THR A 53 1.22 1.31 9.20
C THR A 53 2.59 1.52 8.57
N THR A 54 3.01 2.76 8.38
CA THR A 54 4.40 3.07 8.02
C THR A 54 5.33 2.92 9.22
N VAL A 55 5.12 3.70 10.29
CA VAL A 55 6.01 3.82 11.45
C VAL A 55 5.31 3.70 12.80
N PHE A 56 3.99 3.67 12.84
CA PHE A 56 3.23 3.63 14.08
C PHE A 56 3.11 2.20 14.60
N GLU A 57 3.28 2.03 15.91
CA GLU A 57 2.97 0.77 16.59
C GLU A 57 1.50 0.75 16.99
N ASP A 58 0.77 -0.23 16.50
CA ASP A 58 -0.59 -0.49 16.91
C ASP A 58 -0.58 -1.33 18.20
N LYS A 59 -1.05 -0.75 19.30
CA LYS A 59 -1.04 -1.40 20.62
C LYS A 59 -2.04 -2.54 20.73
N SER A 60 -3.07 -2.54 19.89
CA SER A 60 -4.10 -3.58 19.84
C SER A 60 -3.70 -4.75 18.92
N ARG A 61 -2.81 -4.50 17.96
CA ARG A 61 -2.41 -5.45 16.91
C ARG A 61 -0.89 -5.43 16.72
N TYR A 62 -0.19 -6.31 17.42
CA TYR A 62 1.28 -6.39 17.34
C TYR A 62 1.81 -6.61 15.91
N ASN A 63 3.04 -6.12 15.68
CA ASN A 63 3.76 -6.29 14.41
C ASN A 63 3.06 -5.62 13.20
N ARG A 64 2.52 -4.43 13.40
CA ARG A 64 1.91 -3.64 12.30
C ARG A 64 2.80 -2.50 11.82
N CYS A 65 3.84 -2.13 12.56
CA CYS A 65 4.82 -1.13 12.15
C CYS A 65 5.64 -1.62 10.94
N GLY A 66 5.43 -1.01 9.78
CA GLY A 66 6.07 -1.39 8.53
C GLY A 66 7.59 -1.29 8.58
N THR A 67 8.12 -0.20 9.17
CA THR A 67 9.57 0.00 9.31
C THR A 67 10.23 -1.02 10.24
N SER A 68 9.51 -1.62 11.17
CA SER A 68 10.05 -2.68 12.03
C SER A 68 10.16 -4.02 11.31
N MET A 69 9.33 -4.26 10.29
CA MET A 69 9.26 -5.55 9.61
C MET A 69 10.02 -5.58 8.27
N LEU A 70 10.06 -4.45 7.56
CA LEU A 70 10.56 -4.39 6.19
C LEU A 70 11.99 -4.92 6.01
N PRO A 71 12.98 -4.61 6.88
CA PRO A 71 14.34 -5.12 6.71
C PRO A 71 14.41 -6.65 6.68
N ALA A 72 13.71 -7.33 7.61
CA ALA A 72 13.67 -8.79 7.65
C ALA A 72 12.95 -9.38 6.43
N ILE A 73 11.89 -8.74 5.94
CA ILE A 73 11.17 -9.15 4.74
C ILE A 73 12.09 -9.04 3.51
N ILE A 74 12.81 -7.94 3.36
CA ILE A 74 13.77 -7.77 2.27
C ILE A 74 14.84 -8.86 2.34
N GLU A 75 15.43 -9.08 3.50
CA GLU A 75 16.49 -10.08 3.70
C GLU A 75 16.02 -11.50 3.33
N THR A 76 14.78 -11.87 3.70
CA THR A 76 14.23 -13.21 3.41
C THR A 76 13.86 -13.42 1.95
N HIS A 77 13.64 -12.33 1.19
CA HIS A 77 13.24 -12.39 -0.21
C HIS A 77 14.33 -12.01 -1.22
N ASN A 78 15.51 -11.65 -0.74
CA ASN A 78 16.64 -11.27 -1.62
C ASN A 78 16.97 -12.36 -2.67
N PRO A 79 17.37 -11.93 -3.88
CA PRO A 79 17.44 -10.54 -4.39
C PRO A 79 16.07 -10.01 -4.82
N ILE A 80 15.85 -8.70 -4.65
CA ILE A 80 14.62 -8.00 -5.06
C ILE A 80 14.96 -6.96 -6.14
N ASP A 81 14.27 -7.00 -7.27
CA ASP A 81 14.48 -6.07 -8.38
C ASP A 81 13.61 -4.83 -8.29
N VAL A 82 12.38 -4.98 -7.76
CA VAL A 82 11.43 -3.88 -7.58
C VAL A 82 10.72 -4.01 -6.24
N VAL A 83 10.61 -2.90 -5.51
CA VAL A 83 9.75 -2.79 -4.32
C VAL A 83 8.59 -1.85 -4.63
N VAL A 84 7.37 -2.38 -4.58
CA VAL A 84 6.12 -1.62 -4.68
C VAL A 84 5.64 -1.36 -3.25
N VAL A 85 5.54 -0.10 -2.86
CA VAL A 85 5.10 0.32 -1.52
C VAL A 85 3.75 1.00 -1.60
N MET A 86 2.74 0.45 -0.93
CA MET A 86 1.42 1.08 -0.78
C MET A 86 0.99 0.99 0.68
N LEU A 87 1.24 2.04 1.45
CA LEU A 87 0.92 2.20 2.88
C LEU A 87 0.43 3.61 3.15
N GLY A 88 -0.19 3.83 4.31
CA GLY A 88 -0.62 5.13 4.79
C GLY A 88 -2.08 5.20 5.21
N THR A 89 -2.92 4.26 4.77
CA THR A 89 -4.34 4.19 5.17
C THR A 89 -4.46 4.05 6.67
N ASN A 90 -3.81 3.04 7.26
CA ASN A 90 -3.86 2.78 8.71
C ASN A 90 -3.17 3.86 9.53
N ASP A 91 -2.22 4.57 8.95
CA ASP A 91 -1.57 5.72 9.58
C ASP A 91 -2.55 6.88 9.84
N CYS A 92 -3.67 6.93 9.09
CA CYS A 92 -4.72 7.93 9.27
C CYS A 92 -5.61 7.70 10.50
N LYS A 93 -5.47 6.58 11.22
CA LYS A 93 -6.27 6.29 12.42
C LYS A 93 -6.07 7.36 13.49
N ALA A 94 -7.19 7.76 14.13
CA ALA A 94 -7.23 8.87 15.08
C ALA A 94 -6.27 8.67 16.28
N GLU A 95 -6.06 7.43 16.72
CA GLU A 95 -5.17 7.13 17.86
C GLU A 95 -3.72 7.57 17.64
N PHE A 96 -3.24 7.63 16.38
CA PHE A 96 -1.88 8.03 16.05
C PHE A 96 -1.70 9.55 15.98
N SER A 97 -2.77 10.34 16.18
CA SER A 97 -2.75 11.79 15.97
C SER A 97 -2.05 12.15 14.65
N PRO A 98 -2.58 11.65 13.52
CA PRO A 98 -1.89 11.68 12.24
C PRO A 98 -1.78 13.09 11.67
N SER A 99 -0.84 13.25 10.75
CA SER A 99 -0.81 14.36 9.79
C SER A 99 -0.16 13.88 8.50
N VAL A 100 -0.47 14.54 7.39
CA VAL A 100 0.13 14.25 6.07
C VAL A 100 1.66 14.25 6.17
N GLU A 101 2.24 15.16 6.95
CA GLU A 101 3.69 15.27 7.14
C GLU A 101 4.27 14.09 7.93
N LYS A 102 3.62 13.68 9.03
CA LYS A 102 4.07 12.52 9.82
C LYS A 102 4.06 11.24 8.99
N ILE A 103 2.99 11.03 8.21
CA ILE A 103 2.86 9.86 7.32
C ILE A 103 3.91 9.91 6.22
N GLY A 104 4.12 11.09 5.60
CA GLY A 104 5.16 11.30 4.60
C GLY A 104 6.56 10.99 5.13
N ASN A 105 6.87 11.38 6.37
CA ASN A 105 8.14 11.04 7.02
C ASN A 105 8.27 9.51 7.26
N GLY A 106 7.17 8.83 7.56
CA GLY A 106 7.12 7.37 7.64
C GLY A 106 7.48 6.71 6.30
N ILE A 107 6.91 7.20 5.20
CA ILE A 107 7.23 6.74 3.84
C ILE A 107 8.71 6.99 3.49
N ARG A 108 9.27 8.16 3.84
CA ARG A 108 10.71 8.40 3.62
C ARG A 108 11.59 7.38 4.35
N LYS A 109 11.20 6.99 5.56
CA LYS A 109 11.91 5.96 6.32
C LYS A 109 11.82 4.58 5.65
N ILE A 110 10.65 4.20 5.14
CA ILE A 110 10.47 2.98 4.33
C ILE A 110 11.39 3.00 3.11
N ILE A 111 11.40 4.11 2.34
CA ILE A 111 12.26 4.27 1.15
C ILE A 111 13.75 4.15 1.52
N SER A 112 14.17 4.80 2.62
CA SER A 112 15.56 4.69 3.12
C SER A 112 15.92 3.25 3.41
N GLN A 113 15.07 2.51 4.12
CA GLN A 113 15.31 1.10 4.42
C GLN A 113 15.41 0.23 3.16
N VAL A 114 14.58 0.47 2.13
CA VAL A 114 14.72 -0.24 0.86
C VAL A 114 16.09 0.05 0.23
N LYS A 115 16.49 1.31 0.14
CA LYS A 115 17.77 1.72 -0.45
C LYS A 115 18.99 1.20 0.33
N GLU A 116 18.86 1.02 1.64
CA GLU A 116 19.91 0.51 2.52
C GLU A 116 20.09 -1.02 2.38
N ASN A 117 18.98 -1.74 2.29
CA ASN A 117 18.97 -3.21 2.28
C ASN A 117 19.02 -3.81 0.86
N GLU A 118 18.52 -3.10 -0.16
CA GLU A 118 18.49 -3.54 -1.56
C GLU A 118 18.80 -2.37 -2.51
N ARG A 119 20.08 -2.02 -2.60
CA ARG A 119 20.57 -0.81 -3.30
C ARG A 119 20.19 -0.71 -4.78
N ASN A 120 20.01 -1.84 -5.44
CA ASN A 120 19.73 -1.92 -6.87
C ASN A 120 18.23 -2.01 -7.17
N ALA A 121 17.40 -2.21 -6.14
CA ALA A 121 15.96 -2.29 -6.34
C ALA A 121 15.38 -0.95 -6.80
N LYS A 122 14.55 -1.01 -7.82
CA LYS A 122 13.72 0.13 -8.22
C LYS A 122 12.54 0.23 -7.26
N ILE A 123 12.09 1.45 -6.97
CA ILE A 123 10.98 1.68 -6.04
C ILE A 123 9.81 2.27 -6.81
N LEU A 124 8.63 1.66 -6.65
CA LEU A 124 7.35 2.23 -7.05
C LEU A 124 6.58 2.60 -5.78
N LEU A 125 6.51 3.90 -5.48
CA LEU A 125 5.69 4.42 -4.40
C LEU A 125 4.27 4.63 -4.90
N ILE A 126 3.29 4.06 -4.20
CA ILE A 126 1.87 4.21 -4.51
C ILE A 126 1.19 4.91 -3.33
N SER A 127 0.56 6.06 -3.60
CA SER A 127 -0.36 6.64 -2.61
C SER A 127 -1.63 5.80 -2.56
N PRO A 128 -2.18 5.48 -1.35
CA PRO A 128 -3.35 4.62 -1.24
C PRO A 128 -4.61 5.23 -1.89
N ILE A 129 -5.66 4.44 -1.99
CA ILE A 129 -7.00 4.94 -2.27
C ILE A 129 -7.45 5.89 -1.15
N LEU A 130 -8.44 6.73 -1.41
CA LEU A 130 -9.00 7.61 -0.38
C LEU A 130 -9.79 6.81 0.65
N LEU A 131 -9.86 7.30 1.86
CA LEU A 131 -10.91 6.89 2.80
C LEU A 131 -12.25 7.48 2.34
N GLY A 132 -13.32 6.70 2.44
CA GLY A 132 -14.67 7.16 2.14
C GLY A 132 -15.13 8.22 3.14
N GLU A 133 -15.95 9.16 2.69
CA GLU A 133 -16.40 10.32 3.50
C GLU A 133 -17.11 9.92 4.81
N SER A 134 -17.67 8.71 4.86
CA SER A 134 -18.44 8.20 5.99
C SER A 134 -17.71 7.15 6.82
N VAL A 135 -16.43 6.86 6.56
CA VAL A 135 -15.68 5.78 7.21
C VAL A 135 -15.71 5.84 8.74
N TRP A 136 -15.78 7.02 9.31
CA TRP A 136 -15.78 7.32 10.75
C TRP A 136 -17.18 7.31 11.40
N MET A 137 -18.25 7.15 10.60
CA MET A 137 -19.65 7.17 11.08
C MET A 137 -20.04 5.81 11.67
N ASP A 138 -21.11 5.81 12.44
CA ASP A 138 -21.71 4.59 12.99
C ASP A 138 -21.97 3.55 11.88
N GLY A 139 -21.55 2.33 12.13
CA GLY A 139 -21.67 1.21 11.17
C GLY A 139 -20.45 0.98 10.30
N PHE A 140 -19.44 1.86 10.36
CA PHE A 140 -18.15 1.70 9.69
C PHE A 140 -16.99 1.52 10.69
N ASP A 141 -15.79 2.01 10.40
CA ASP A 141 -14.62 1.81 11.24
C ASP A 141 -14.39 2.99 12.22
N PRO A 142 -14.66 2.82 13.53
CA PRO A 142 -14.52 3.87 14.54
C PRO A 142 -13.05 4.24 14.84
N GLU A 143 -12.06 3.54 14.32
CA GLU A 143 -10.65 3.90 14.47
C GLU A 143 -10.29 5.16 13.65
N PHE A 144 -11.10 5.49 12.62
CA PHE A 144 -10.95 6.71 11.83
C PHE A 144 -11.81 7.86 12.37
N SER A 145 -11.52 9.06 11.91
CA SER A 145 -12.24 10.29 12.20
C SER A 145 -12.52 11.07 10.92
N LYS A 146 -13.32 12.13 11.01
CA LYS A 146 -13.50 13.05 9.88
C LYS A 146 -12.17 13.66 9.42
N GLU A 147 -11.25 13.93 10.34
CA GLU A 147 -9.91 14.43 10.02
C GLU A 147 -9.08 13.37 9.28
N SER A 148 -9.25 12.10 9.58
CA SER A 148 -8.59 10.99 8.85
C SER A 148 -8.91 11.02 7.36
N VAL A 149 -10.16 11.34 6.99
CA VAL A 149 -10.58 11.49 5.59
C VAL A 149 -9.82 12.64 4.93
N GLU A 150 -9.73 13.80 5.56
CA GLU A 150 -9.01 14.96 5.03
C GLU A 150 -7.50 14.68 4.89
N ILE A 151 -6.92 13.98 5.85
CA ILE A 151 -5.51 13.56 5.78
C ILE A 151 -5.29 12.62 4.61
N SER A 152 -6.18 11.63 4.40
CA SER A 152 -6.06 10.70 3.27
C SER A 152 -6.03 11.40 1.91
N LYS A 153 -6.79 12.47 1.74
CA LYS A 153 -6.80 13.30 0.53
C LYS A 153 -5.45 13.99 0.27
N GLY A 154 -4.73 14.35 1.33
CA GLY A 154 -3.41 14.98 1.24
C GLY A 154 -2.27 14.04 0.85
N LEU A 155 -2.43 12.72 1.03
CA LEU A 155 -1.35 11.75 0.83
C LEU A 155 -0.89 11.69 -0.63
N LYS A 156 -1.78 11.81 -1.60
CA LYS A 156 -1.43 11.79 -3.03
C LYS A 156 -0.38 12.85 -3.37
N ILE A 157 -0.62 14.09 -2.97
CA ILE A 157 0.29 15.22 -3.24
C ILE A 157 1.61 14.99 -2.52
N LYS A 158 1.57 14.64 -1.23
CA LYS A 158 2.76 14.39 -0.43
C LYS A 158 3.63 13.28 -0.99
N TYR A 159 3.04 12.16 -1.42
CA TYR A 159 3.79 11.02 -1.96
C TYR A 159 4.41 11.34 -3.33
N LYS A 160 3.71 12.15 -4.15
CA LYS A 160 4.28 12.64 -5.41
C LYS A 160 5.52 13.52 -5.15
N GLU A 161 5.44 14.45 -4.18
CA GLU A 161 6.59 15.28 -3.77
C GLU A 161 7.77 14.42 -3.28
N ILE A 162 7.47 13.39 -2.47
CA ILE A 162 8.48 12.45 -1.98
C ILE A 162 9.11 11.69 -3.16
N ALA A 163 8.31 11.14 -4.04
CA ALA A 163 8.80 10.37 -5.18
C ALA A 163 9.71 11.21 -6.09
N ASP A 164 9.33 12.47 -6.35
CA ASP A 164 10.14 13.40 -7.13
C ASP A 164 11.47 13.72 -6.43
N SER A 165 11.44 14.00 -5.12
CA SER A 165 12.63 14.31 -4.34
C SER A 165 13.59 13.13 -4.18
N GLU A 166 13.06 11.91 -4.12
CA GLU A 166 13.81 10.66 -3.99
C GLU A 166 14.22 10.04 -5.33
N ASN A 167 13.77 10.64 -6.45
CA ASN A 167 13.94 10.14 -7.82
C ASN A 167 13.49 8.69 -7.98
N ILE A 168 12.25 8.39 -7.54
CA ILE A 168 11.62 7.09 -7.64
C ILE A 168 10.30 7.17 -8.41
N HIS A 169 9.76 6.01 -8.80
CA HIS A 169 8.51 5.95 -9.55
C HIS A 169 7.30 6.19 -8.64
N PHE A 170 6.26 6.81 -9.19
CA PHE A 170 5.02 7.12 -8.47
C PHE A 170 3.78 6.69 -9.24
N LEU A 171 2.75 6.27 -8.50
CA LEU A 171 1.38 6.02 -8.95
C LEU A 171 0.41 6.46 -7.83
N ALA A 172 -0.75 7.00 -8.19
CA ALA A 172 -1.81 7.28 -7.22
C ALA A 172 -2.94 6.25 -7.39
N ALA A 173 -3.17 5.40 -6.38
CA ALA A 173 -4.25 4.41 -6.43
C ALA A 173 -5.63 5.07 -6.52
N SER A 174 -5.80 6.23 -5.86
CA SER A 174 -7.03 7.02 -5.88
C SER A 174 -7.44 7.58 -7.25
N ASP A 175 -6.58 7.52 -8.26
CA ASP A 175 -6.95 7.91 -9.62
C ASP A 175 -7.69 6.78 -10.37
N TYR A 176 -7.67 5.56 -9.85
CA TYR A 176 -8.13 4.36 -10.55
C TYR A 176 -9.10 3.50 -9.73
N ALA A 177 -9.06 3.61 -8.40
CA ALA A 177 -9.92 2.83 -7.52
C ALA A 177 -10.45 3.69 -6.37
N ASN A 178 -11.67 3.35 -5.94
CA ASN A 178 -12.34 3.97 -4.81
C ASN A 178 -12.55 2.95 -3.70
N PRO A 179 -12.75 3.40 -2.45
CA PRO A 179 -13.17 2.51 -1.39
C PRO A 179 -14.60 1.99 -1.66
N SER A 180 -14.83 0.72 -1.34
CA SER A 180 -16.17 0.12 -1.39
C SER A 180 -17.14 0.86 -0.48
N PRO A 181 -18.40 1.07 -0.90
CA PRO A 181 -19.43 1.65 -0.04
C PRO A 181 -19.80 0.72 1.14
N VAL A 182 -19.32 -0.53 1.15
CA VAL A 182 -19.60 -1.50 2.21
C VAL A 182 -18.85 -1.16 3.50
N ASP A 183 -17.60 -0.67 3.41
CA ASP A 183 -16.76 -0.34 4.57
C ASP A 183 -16.03 1.01 4.45
N MET A 184 -16.13 1.68 3.32
CA MET A 184 -15.52 3.00 3.09
C MET A 184 -13.98 3.02 3.16
N GLU A 185 -13.32 1.84 3.08
CA GLU A 185 -11.87 1.71 3.28
C GLU A 185 -11.19 0.81 2.23
N HIS A 186 -11.82 -0.30 1.85
CA HIS A 186 -11.19 -1.32 1.02
C HIS A 186 -11.71 -1.33 -0.42
N MET A 187 -10.85 -1.71 -1.36
CA MET A 187 -11.24 -1.93 -2.76
C MET A 187 -12.15 -3.15 -2.88
N ASP A 188 -13.19 -3.04 -3.70
CA ASP A 188 -13.95 -4.20 -4.18
C ASP A 188 -13.22 -4.94 -5.32
N GLU A 189 -13.80 -6.01 -5.85
CA GLU A 189 -13.22 -6.82 -6.92
C GLU A 189 -12.90 -6.00 -8.17
N GLU A 190 -13.79 -5.08 -8.55
CA GLU A 190 -13.60 -4.23 -9.72
C GLU A 190 -12.48 -3.21 -9.49
N GLY A 191 -12.41 -2.63 -8.28
CA GLY A 191 -11.31 -1.77 -7.86
C GLY A 191 -9.97 -2.49 -7.95
N HIS A 192 -9.88 -3.72 -7.44
CA HIS A 192 -8.68 -4.54 -7.56
C HIS A 192 -8.30 -4.81 -9.01
N ARG A 193 -9.28 -5.11 -9.88
CA ARG A 193 -9.05 -5.39 -11.30
C ARG A 193 -8.50 -4.17 -12.04
N ILE A 194 -9.14 -3.01 -11.88
CA ILE A 194 -8.72 -1.76 -12.55
C ILE A 194 -7.34 -1.33 -12.03
N PHE A 195 -7.15 -1.37 -10.72
CA PHE A 195 -5.88 -0.97 -10.11
C PHE A 195 -4.72 -1.87 -10.55
N ALA A 196 -4.94 -3.20 -10.64
CA ALA A 196 -3.93 -4.13 -11.14
C ALA A 196 -3.47 -3.79 -12.56
N GLU A 197 -4.38 -3.35 -13.44
CA GLU A 197 -4.05 -2.94 -14.81
C GLU A 197 -3.10 -1.74 -14.84
N GLU A 198 -3.34 -0.75 -14.00
CA GLU A 198 -2.53 0.46 -13.95
C GLU A 198 -1.15 0.21 -13.30
N VAL A 199 -1.10 -0.64 -12.26
CA VAL A 199 0.18 -1.08 -11.69
C VAL A 199 0.99 -1.88 -12.73
N PHE A 200 0.32 -2.76 -13.49
CA PHE A 200 0.97 -3.51 -14.58
C PHE A 200 1.59 -2.57 -15.62
N LYS A 201 0.81 -1.61 -16.14
CA LYS A 201 1.32 -0.61 -17.12
C LYS A 201 2.52 0.15 -16.57
N LYS A 202 2.46 0.53 -15.29
CA LYS A 202 3.53 1.26 -14.63
C LYS A 202 4.78 0.38 -14.47
N LEU A 203 4.63 -0.87 -14.05
CA LEU A 203 5.75 -1.80 -13.90
C LEU A 203 6.41 -2.11 -15.24
N LYS A 204 5.67 -2.22 -16.34
CA LYS A 204 6.25 -2.41 -17.70
C LYS A 204 7.17 -1.27 -18.13
N GLN A 205 7.08 -0.09 -17.50
CA GLN A 205 8.01 1.02 -17.72
C GLN A 205 9.25 0.95 -16.81
N ILE A 206 9.17 0.15 -15.74
CA ILE A 206 10.19 0.06 -14.68
C ILE A 206 11.13 -1.14 -14.91
N ILE A 207 10.59 -2.29 -15.29
CA ILE A 207 11.30 -3.59 -15.36
C ILE A 207 12.09 -3.82 -16.66
#